data_b898bac2fd7be3bd77c464799bfa8894
#
_entry.id   b898bac2fd7be3bd77c464799bfa8894
#
_cell.length_a   1.000
_cell.length_b   1.000
_cell.length_c   1.000
_cell.angle_alpha   90.00
_cell.angle_beta   90.00
_cell.angle_gamma   90.00
#
_symmetry.space_group_name_H-M   'P 1'
#
loop_
_entity.id
_entity.type
_entity.pdbx_description
1 polymer ?
#
loop_
_entity_poly.entity_id
_entity_poly.type
_entity_poly.pdbx_seq_one_letter_code
_entity_poly.pdbx_strand_id
1 'polypeptide(L)'
;MESKFSAFFVLFFIFIIAISTFYLKNEVNKELSSSKTKLTGLPDFFLKNFTSIQTRSDGLVKFSLSGKKMENYKHLNLTAMQLPKYIRYKNGLPESRITGRKGEFNSDSEKIIIQENVVLTRLETPTKKSLNLYTNQLNIFTKEEVVTSDLPIKIIQEPNIEISGTGMRYDKKESTIKLLQNVKVHYEKPKK
;
A
#
# COMPACT_ATOMS: atom_id res chain seq x y z
N MET A 1 59.08 -10.63 -1.71
CA MET A 1 58.44 -9.34 -2.04
C MET A 1 57.09 -9.52 -2.77
N GLU A 2 56.67 -10.69 -3.13
CA GLU A 2 55.48 -10.98 -3.99
C GLU A 2 54.17 -11.10 -3.24
N SER A 3 54.16 -11.42 -1.95
CA SER A 3 52.89 -11.65 -1.20
C SER A 3 52.10 -10.36 -0.87
N LYS A 4 52.77 -9.22 -0.77
CA LYS A 4 52.12 -7.94 -0.48
C LYS A 4 51.40 -7.34 -1.70
N PHE A 5 51.88 -7.63 -2.90
CA PHE A 5 51.25 -7.18 -4.15
C PHE A 5 49.94 -7.94 -4.42
N SER A 6 49.90 -9.24 -4.14
CA SER A 6 48.68 -10.04 -4.26
C SER A 6 47.59 -9.63 -3.31
N ALA A 7 47.92 -9.31 -2.05
CA ALA A 7 46.91 -8.83 -1.07
C ALA A 7 46.33 -7.48 -1.45
N PHE A 8 47.08 -6.57 -2.05
CA PHE A 8 46.63 -5.27 -2.52
C PHE A 8 45.64 -5.42 -3.68
N PHE A 9 45.86 -6.34 -4.62
CA PHE A 9 44.95 -6.61 -5.73
C PHE A 9 43.64 -7.21 -5.24
N VAL A 10 43.63 -8.08 -4.25
CA VAL A 10 42.42 -8.67 -3.67
C VAL A 10 41.61 -7.60 -2.97
N LEU A 11 42.23 -6.73 -2.16
CA LEU A 11 41.56 -5.61 -1.50
C LEU A 11 40.95 -4.60 -2.49
N PHE A 12 41.66 -4.29 -3.57
CA PHE A 12 41.21 -3.43 -4.63
C PHE A 12 39.96 -3.99 -5.36
N PHE A 13 39.97 -5.32 -5.61
CA PHE A 13 38.86 -6.01 -6.26
C PHE A 13 37.59 -6.03 -5.34
N ILE A 14 37.76 -6.25 -4.04
CA ILE A 14 36.71 -6.21 -3.05
C ILE A 14 36.12 -4.79 -2.97
N PHE A 15 36.96 -3.76 -3.05
CA PHE A 15 36.53 -2.36 -3.03
C PHE A 15 35.70 -1.99 -4.28
N ILE A 16 36.08 -2.48 -5.46
CA ILE A 16 35.30 -2.30 -6.69
C ILE A 16 33.93 -2.98 -6.59
N ILE A 17 33.87 -4.20 -6.06
CA ILE A 17 32.61 -4.92 -5.86
C ILE A 17 31.71 -4.18 -4.86
N ALA A 18 32.27 -3.66 -3.78
CA ALA A 18 31.51 -2.89 -2.79
C ALA A 18 30.92 -1.60 -3.38
N ILE A 19 31.69 -0.87 -4.19
CA ILE A 19 31.22 0.33 -4.90
C ILE A 19 30.13 -0.04 -5.90
N SER A 20 30.33 -1.10 -6.68
CA SER A 20 29.34 -1.58 -7.66
C SER A 20 28.02 -1.97 -6.99
N THR A 21 28.10 -2.68 -5.86
CA THR A 21 26.92 -3.08 -5.08
C THR A 21 26.18 -1.86 -4.49
N PHE A 22 26.94 -0.86 -4.04
CA PHE A 22 26.37 0.38 -3.52
C PHE A 22 25.68 1.19 -4.62
N TYR A 23 26.26 1.27 -5.81
CA TYR A 23 25.67 1.92 -6.98
C TYR A 23 24.39 1.21 -7.44
N LEU A 24 24.42 -0.13 -7.55
CA LEU A 24 23.24 -0.94 -7.89
C LEU A 24 22.11 -0.77 -6.89
N LYS A 25 22.41 -0.76 -5.59
CA LYS A 25 21.41 -0.54 -4.54
C LYS A 25 20.77 0.85 -4.64
N ASN A 26 21.54 1.86 -5.00
CA ASN A 26 21.05 3.24 -5.15
C ASN A 26 20.20 3.43 -6.41
N GLU A 27 20.55 2.74 -7.51
CA GLU A 27 19.79 2.75 -8.76
C GLU A 27 18.47 2.01 -8.61
N VAL A 28 18.47 0.83 -8.00
CA VAL A 28 17.26 0.05 -7.69
C VAL A 28 16.31 0.80 -6.75
N ASN A 29 16.83 1.53 -5.77
CA ASN A 29 16.01 2.35 -4.89
C ASN A 29 15.44 3.59 -5.59
N LYS A 30 16.11 4.16 -6.59
CA LYS A 30 15.57 5.25 -7.41
C LYS A 30 14.45 4.77 -8.32
N GLU A 31 14.57 3.59 -8.93
CA GLU A 31 13.50 3.01 -9.74
C GLU A 31 12.26 2.66 -8.90
N LEU A 32 12.44 2.19 -7.67
CA LEU A 32 11.33 1.92 -6.74
C LEU A 32 10.65 3.20 -6.22
N SER A 33 11.35 4.33 -6.17
CA SER A 33 10.81 5.61 -5.71
C SER A 33 10.24 6.48 -6.83
N SER A 34 10.56 6.21 -8.07
CA SER A 34 10.24 7.04 -9.24
C SER A 34 9.25 6.40 -10.19
N SER A 35 8.40 5.49 -9.76
CA SER A 35 7.29 4.99 -10.58
C SER A 35 6.20 6.07 -10.77
N LYS A 36 6.58 7.26 -11.22
CA LYS A 36 5.78 8.03 -12.15
C LYS A 36 5.94 7.36 -13.52
N THR A 37 5.51 6.13 -13.64
CA THR A 37 5.39 5.48 -14.95
C THR A 37 4.46 6.37 -15.76
N LYS A 38 5.01 7.22 -16.63
CA LYS A 38 4.22 7.83 -17.69
C LYS A 38 3.63 6.65 -18.45
N LEU A 39 2.32 6.46 -18.32
CA LEU A 39 1.57 5.48 -19.10
C LEU A 39 1.70 5.88 -20.58
N THR A 40 2.75 5.40 -21.23
CA THR A 40 3.02 5.64 -22.64
C THR A 40 2.43 4.49 -23.42
N GLY A 41 1.39 4.78 -24.17
CA GLY A 41 0.70 3.82 -25.01
C GLY A 41 -0.82 3.80 -24.78
N LEU A 42 -1.53 3.17 -25.70
CA LEU A 42 -2.97 2.93 -25.54
C LEU A 42 -3.20 1.74 -24.60
N PRO A 43 -4.21 1.79 -23.73
CA PRO A 43 -4.58 0.64 -22.92
C PRO A 43 -5.10 -0.50 -23.81
N ASP A 44 -4.80 -1.75 -23.43
CA ASP A 44 -5.33 -2.93 -24.10
C ASP A 44 -6.86 -3.01 -24.02
N PHE A 45 -7.39 -2.61 -22.86
CA PHE A 45 -8.82 -2.39 -22.66
C PHE A 45 -9.08 -1.36 -21.57
N PHE A 46 -10.29 -0.82 -21.55
CA PHE A 46 -10.76 0.04 -20.46
C PHE A 46 -12.20 -0.26 -20.08
N LEU A 47 -12.54 0.02 -18.83
CA LEU A 47 -13.90 -0.06 -18.29
C LEU A 47 -14.30 1.30 -17.72
N LYS A 48 -15.55 1.70 -17.88
CA LYS A 48 -16.13 2.90 -17.25
C LYS A 48 -17.21 2.48 -16.27
N ASN A 49 -17.29 3.16 -15.12
CA ASN A 49 -18.31 2.93 -14.08
C ASN A 49 -18.44 1.43 -13.75
N PHE A 50 -17.29 0.81 -13.44
CA PHE A 50 -17.21 -0.63 -13.23
C PHE A 50 -17.45 -1.01 -11.77
N THR A 51 -17.94 -2.23 -11.59
CA THR A 51 -17.95 -2.93 -10.30
C THR A 51 -17.55 -4.38 -10.53
N SER A 52 -16.50 -4.81 -9.86
CA SER A 52 -16.02 -6.19 -9.81
C SER A 52 -16.29 -6.76 -8.42
N ILE A 53 -16.78 -7.99 -8.36
CA ILE A 53 -17.08 -8.69 -7.11
C ILE A 53 -16.33 -10.01 -7.14
N GLN A 54 -15.57 -10.30 -6.09
CA GLN A 54 -14.98 -11.61 -5.86
C GLN A 54 -15.70 -12.32 -4.73
N THR A 55 -16.11 -13.55 -4.98
CA THR A 55 -16.70 -14.45 -4.00
C THR A 55 -15.68 -15.47 -3.49
N ARG A 56 -15.98 -16.06 -2.34
CA ARG A 56 -15.28 -17.21 -1.77
C ARG A 56 -15.90 -18.49 -2.31
N SER A 57 -15.29 -19.63 -1.99
CA SER A 57 -15.82 -20.95 -2.35
C SER A 57 -17.21 -21.28 -1.77
N ASP A 58 -17.57 -20.62 -0.64
CA ASP A 58 -18.89 -20.74 -0.01
C ASP A 58 -19.95 -19.81 -0.61
N GLY A 59 -19.64 -19.08 -1.69
CA GLY A 59 -20.53 -18.15 -2.39
C GLY A 59 -20.64 -16.77 -1.75
N LEU A 60 -20.11 -16.55 -0.55
CA LEU A 60 -20.13 -15.24 0.09
C LEU A 60 -19.16 -14.26 -0.56
N VAL A 61 -19.53 -12.99 -0.61
CA VAL A 61 -18.67 -11.93 -1.14
C VAL A 61 -17.42 -11.81 -0.28
N LYS A 62 -16.25 -11.87 -0.91
CA LYS A 62 -14.95 -11.64 -0.28
C LYS A 62 -14.59 -10.18 -0.31
N PHE A 63 -14.65 -9.56 -1.49
CA PHE A 63 -14.48 -8.12 -1.67
C PHE A 63 -15.21 -7.63 -2.94
N SER A 64 -15.44 -6.33 -3.00
CA SER A 64 -15.83 -5.64 -4.22
C SER A 64 -14.86 -4.48 -4.52
N LEU A 65 -14.60 -4.26 -5.79
CA LEU A 65 -13.81 -3.17 -6.32
C LEU A 65 -14.64 -2.42 -7.35
N SER A 66 -14.84 -1.14 -7.16
CA SER A 66 -15.54 -0.27 -8.10
C SER A 66 -14.74 1.00 -8.38
N GLY A 67 -15.05 1.68 -9.48
CA GLY A 67 -14.39 2.93 -9.84
C GLY A 67 -15.00 3.58 -11.07
N LYS A 68 -14.61 4.83 -11.32
CA LYS A 68 -15.08 5.60 -12.47
C LYS A 68 -14.49 5.10 -13.78
N LYS A 69 -13.21 4.73 -13.77
CA LYS A 69 -12.48 4.23 -14.94
C LYS A 69 -11.42 3.23 -14.50
N MET A 70 -11.21 2.21 -15.30
CA MET A 70 -10.10 1.26 -15.22
C MET A 70 -9.46 1.16 -16.60
N GLU A 71 -8.14 1.14 -16.65
CA GLU A 71 -7.33 1.00 -17.87
C GLU A 71 -6.29 -0.08 -17.61
N ASN A 72 -6.24 -1.08 -18.49
CA ASN A 72 -5.28 -2.17 -18.38
C ASN A 72 -4.19 -2.02 -19.44
N TYR A 73 -2.94 -2.21 -19.02
CA TYR A 73 -1.72 -2.13 -19.83
C TYR A 73 -0.96 -3.43 -19.64
N LYS A 74 -1.25 -4.44 -20.48
CA LYS A 74 -0.67 -5.78 -20.38
C LYS A 74 0.84 -5.76 -20.44
N HIS A 75 1.41 -4.97 -21.35
CA HIS A 75 2.85 -4.83 -21.53
C HIS A 75 3.60 -4.27 -20.30
N LEU A 76 2.85 -3.63 -19.37
CA LEU A 76 3.37 -3.10 -18.09
C LEU A 76 2.92 -3.94 -16.88
N ASN A 77 2.11 -4.98 -17.09
CA ASN A 77 1.43 -5.73 -16.05
C ASN A 77 0.71 -4.82 -15.03
N LEU A 78 0.15 -3.71 -15.54
CA LEU A 78 -0.40 -2.62 -14.76
C LEU A 78 -1.86 -2.37 -15.11
N THR A 79 -2.67 -2.22 -14.08
CA THR A 79 -4.05 -1.72 -14.18
C THR A 79 -4.17 -0.41 -13.41
N ALA A 80 -4.46 0.69 -14.12
CA ALA A 80 -4.71 2.01 -13.53
C ALA A 80 -6.20 2.22 -13.28
N MET A 81 -6.56 2.88 -12.17
CA MET A 81 -7.95 3.12 -11.77
C MET A 81 -8.17 4.56 -11.35
N GLN A 82 -9.32 5.11 -11.69
CA GLN A 82 -9.80 6.41 -11.22
C GLN A 82 -10.93 6.23 -10.21
N LEU A 83 -10.85 6.96 -9.10
CA LEU A 83 -11.79 6.92 -7.99
C LEU A 83 -12.09 5.50 -7.51
N PRO A 84 -11.05 4.71 -7.21
CA PRO A 84 -11.23 3.35 -6.73
C PRO A 84 -11.93 3.34 -5.38
N LYS A 85 -12.85 2.39 -5.22
CA LYS A 85 -13.51 2.07 -3.96
C LYS A 85 -13.44 0.57 -3.75
N TYR A 86 -12.63 0.15 -2.81
CA TYR A 86 -12.49 -1.25 -2.39
C TYR A 86 -13.27 -1.48 -1.11
N ILE A 87 -14.12 -2.50 -1.07
CA ILE A 87 -14.87 -2.91 0.12
C ILE A 87 -14.55 -4.36 0.39
N ARG A 88 -14.09 -4.63 1.59
CA ARG A 88 -13.88 -5.98 2.09
C ARG A 88 -15.08 -6.41 2.94
N TYR A 89 -15.45 -7.68 2.77
CA TYR A 89 -16.57 -8.29 3.49
C TYR A 89 -16.07 -9.38 4.44
N LYS A 90 -16.76 -9.53 5.56
CA LYS A 90 -16.58 -10.63 6.51
C LYS A 90 -17.97 -11.16 6.86
N ASN A 91 -18.17 -12.48 6.68
CA ASN A 91 -19.46 -13.13 6.90
C ASN A 91 -20.64 -12.43 6.18
N GLY A 92 -20.42 -12.04 4.92
CA GLY A 92 -21.42 -11.35 4.09
C GLY A 92 -21.63 -9.86 4.41
N LEU A 93 -21.07 -9.33 5.48
CA LEU A 93 -21.19 -7.93 5.88
C LEU A 93 -19.92 -7.13 5.53
N PRO A 94 -20.05 -5.85 5.12
CA PRO A 94 -18.90 -5.01 4.87
C PRO A 94 -18.12 -4.74 6.17
N GLU A 95 -16.82 -5.03 6.17
CA GLU A 95 -15.92 -4.86 7.32
C GLU A 95 -15.07 -3.60 7.20
N SER A 96 -14.55 -3.34 6.00
CA SER A 96 -13.71 -2.17 5.75
C SER A 96 -13.88 -1.65 4.33
N ARG A 97 -13.62 -0.35 4.17
CA ARG A 97 -13.66 0.36 2.90
C ARG A 97 -12.39 1.15 2.72
N ILE A 98 -11.83 1.12 1.52
CA ILE A 98 -10.71 1.98 1.13
C ILE A 98 -11.15 2.77 -0.10
N THR A 99 -10.92 4.07 -0.09
CA THR A 99 -11.16 4.97 -1.21
C THR A 99 -9.95 5.84 -1.46
N GLY A 100 -9.80 6.32 -2.68
CA GLY A 100 -8.78 7.29 -3.08
C GLY A 100 -9.14 7.90 -4.43
N ARG A 101 -8.30 8.79 -4.94
CA ARG A 101 -8.54 9.38 -6.27
C ARG A 101 -7.92 8.55 -7.38
N LYS A 102 -6.80 7.91 -7.12
CA LYS A 102 -6.08 7.04 -8.06
C LYS A 102 -5.78 5.69 -7.43
N GLY A 103 -5.76 4.66 -8.25
CA GLY A 103 -5.35 3.32 -7.87
C GLY A 103 -4.52 2.69 -8.97
N GLU A 104 -3.59 1.85 -8.58
CA GLU A 104 -2.78 1.05 -9.48
C GLU A 104 -2.72 -0.38 -8.94
N PHE A 105 -2.83 -1.36 -9.81
CA PHE A 105 -2.60 -2.77 -9.49
C PHE A 105 -1.53 -3.31 -10.42
N ASN A 106 -0.47 -3.83 -9.83
CA ASN A 106 0.57 -4.53 -10.56
C ASN A 106 0.37 -6.05 -10.37
N SER A 107 0.15 -6.77 -11.47
CA SER A 107 -0.17 -8.19 -11.43
C SER A 107 1.02 -9.08 -11.05
N ASP A 108 2.26 -8.67 -11.35
CA ASP A 108 3.45 -9.45 -11.03
C ASP A 108 3.75 -9.47 -9.54
N SER A 109 3.63 -8.30 -8.90
CA SER A 109 3.88 -8.14 -7.46
C SER A 109 2.64 -8.33 -6.60
N GLU A 110 1.46 -8.54 -7.21
CA GLU A 110 0.17 -8.58 -6.51
C GLU A 110 -0.04 -7.39 -5.55
N LYS A 111 0.53 -6.24 -5.94
CA LYS A 111 0.51 -5.01 -5.15
C LYS A 111 -0.56 -4.06 -5.68
N ILE A 112 -1.39 -3.56 -4.77
CA ILE A 112 -2.32 -2.47 -5.03
C ILE A 112 -1.79 -1.21 -4.37
N ILE A 113 -1.76 -0.09 -5.10
CA ILE A 113 -1.42 1.22 -4.58
C ILE A 113 -2.67 2.09 -4.72
N ILE A 114 -3.12 2.69 -3.63
CA ILE A 114 -4.19 3.69 -3.63
C ILE A 114 -3.57 5.03 -3.25
N GLN A 115 -3.86 6.08 -4.02
CA GLN A 115 -3.22 7.38 -3.89
C GLN A 115 -4.22 8.52 -3.92
N GLU A 116 -3.78 9.65 -3.39
CA GLU A 116 -4.48 10.94 -3.34
C GLU A 116 -5.78 10.88 -2.51
N ASN A 117 -5.76 11.53 -1.37
CA ASN A 117 -6.90 11.59 -0.43
C ASN A 117 -7.40 10.20 -0.04
N VAL A 118 -6.48 9.34 0.39
CA VAL A 118 -6.83 7.98 0.76
C VAL A 118 -7.53 7.97 2.11
N VAL A 119 -8.70 7.33 2.15
CA VAL A 119 -9.44 7.08 3.37
C VAL A 119 -9.67 5.58 3.51
N LEU A 120 -9.16 5.00 4.62
CA LEU A 120 -9.52 3.66 5.04
C LEU A 120 -10.49 3.77 6.21
N THR A 121 -11.70 3.26 6.03
CA THR A 121 -12.73 3.18 7.06
C THR A 121 -12.87 1.74 7.53
N ARG A 122 -12.65 1.47 8.81
CA ARG A 122 -13.15 0.25 9.45
C ARG A 122 -14.55 0.53 9.94
N LEU A 123 -15.50 -0.25 9.47
CA LEU A 123 -16.90 -0.09 9.83
C LEU A 123 -17.15 -0.57 11.27
N GLU A 124 -18.15 0.01 11.89
CA GLU A 124 -18.54 -0.37 13.23
C GLU A 124 -19.09 -1.80 13.27
N THR A 125 -18.78 -2.50 14.34
CA THR A 125 -19.29 -3.84 14.64
C THR A 125 -19.73 -3.89 16.10
N PRO A 126 -20.50 -4.87 16.56
CA PRO A 126 -20.89 -4.97 17.97
C PRO A 126 -19.73 -4.93 18.97
N THR A 127 -18.53 -5.34 18.54
CA THR A 127 -17.33 -5.41 19.40
C THR A 127 -16.28 -4.34 19.11
N LYS A 128 -16.39 -3.59 18.01
CA LYS A 128 -15.38 -2.60 17.58
C LYS A 128 -16.03 -1.33 17.05
N LYS A 129 -15.66 -0.18 17.60
CA LYS A 129 -16.09 1.12 17.09
C LYS A 129 -15.52 1.39 15.70
N SER A 130 -16.19 2.25 14.93
CA SER A 130 -15.67 2.71 13.63
C SER A 130 -14.33 3.43 13.81
N LEU A 131 -13.52 3.39 12.74
CA LEU A 131 -12.22 4.05 12.71
C LEU A 131 -11.97 4.53 11.29
N ASN A 132 -11.53 5.78 11.15
CA ASN A 132 -11.09 6.35 9.88
C ASN A 132 -9.59 6.61 9.91
N LEU A 133 -8.88 6.15 8.88
CA LEU A 133 -7.48 6.44 8.65
C LEU A 133 -7.35 7.26 7.38
N TYR A 134 -6.64 8.37 7.46
CA TYR A 134 -6.38 9.31 6.38
C TYR A 134 -4.89 9.33 6.06
N THR A 135 -4.57 9.26 4.78
CA THR A 135 -3.20 9.38 4.25
C THR A 135 -3.24 9.75 2.77
N ASN A 136 -2.09 10.00 2.16
CA ASN A 136 -2.03 10.25 0.71
C ASN A 136 -1.67 9.01 -0.11
N GLN A 137 -1.20 7.94 0.53
CA GLN A 137 -0.92 6.68 -0.17
C GLN A 137 -1.01 5.49 0.77
N LEU A 138 -1.61 4.41 0.28
CA LEU A 138 -1.56 3.07 0.88
C LEU A 138 -1.02 2.06 -0.14
N ASN A 139 -0.08 1.25 0.29
CA ASN A 139 0.42 0.09 -0.43
C ASN A 139 -0.21 -1.16 0.19
N ILE A 140 -0.91 -1.95 -0.60
CA ILE A 140 -1.61 -3.17 -0.17
C ILE A 140 -0.94 -4.35 -0.84
N PHE A 141 -0.32 -5.21 -0.06
CA PHE A 141 0.31 -6.45 -0.50
C PHE A 141 -0.69 -7.59 -0.26
N THR A 142 -1.34 -8.02 -1.34
CA THR A 142 -2.50 -8.94 -1.22
C THR A 142 -2.09 -10.34 -0.79
N LYS A 143 -0.91 -10.79 -1.20
CA LYS A 143 -0.35 -12.10 -0.90
C LYS A 143 0.12 -12.20 0.56
N GLU A 144 0.84 -11.19 1.01
CA GLU A 144 1.36 -11.09 2.38
C GLU A 144 0.28 -10.71 3.39
N GLU A 145 -0.83 -10.17 2.91
CA GLU A 145 -1.92 -9.59 3.72
C GLU A 145 -1.46 -8.42 4.61
N VAL A 146 -0.57 -7.60 4.06
CA VAL A 146 0.03 -6.43 4.73
C VAL A 146 -0.38 -5.14 4.02
N VAL A 147 -0.62 -4.09 4.80
CA VAL A 147 -0.84 -2.73 4.28
C VAL A 147 0.20 -1.80 4.89
N THR A 148 0.86 -0.99 4.05
CA THR A 148 1.87 -0.03 4.50
C THR A 148 1.61 1.37 3.95
N SER A 149 2.15 2.35 4.63
CA SER A 149 2.33 3.71 4.13
C SER A 149 3.61 4.27 4.73
N ASP A 150 4.35 5.04 3.96
CA ASP A 150 5.53 5.78 4.43
C ASP A 150 5.22 7.26 4.66
N LEU A 151 3.98 7.68 4.36
CA LEU A 151 3.51 9.06 4.43
C LEU A 151 2.90 9.38 5.79
N PRO A 152 2.61 10.68 6.07
CA PRO A 152 1.86 11.08 7.25
C PRO A 152 0.48 10.41 7.31
N ILE A 153 0.09 10.00 8.51
CA ILE A 153 -1.15 9.30 8.81
C ILE A 153 -1.88 9.99 9.92
N LYS A 154 -3.18 10.10 9.76
CA LYS A 154 -4.10 10.52 10.80
C LYS A 154 -5.17 9.45 11.00
N ILE A 155 -5.34 8.97 12.21
CA ILE A 155 -6.37 8.00 12.59
C ILE A 155 -7.35 8.70 13.53
N ILE A 156 -8.64 8.60 13.22
CA ILE A 156 -9.72 9.11 14.06
C ILE A 156 -10.61 7.94 14.43
N GLN A 157 -10.79 7.75 15.72
CA GLN A 157 -11.79 6.84 16.28
C GLN A 157 -12.70 7.65 17.19
N GLU A 158 -13.91 7.91 16.71
CA GLU A 158 -14.89 8.67 17.47
C GLU A 158 -15.33 7.93 18.75
N PRO A 159 -15.72 8.69 19.78
CA PRO A 159 -15.81 10.16 19.78
C PRO A 159 -14.51 10.87 20.17
N ASN A 160 -13.45 10.18 20.61
CA ASN A 160 -12.50 10.82 21.53
C ASN A 160 -11.03 10.55 21.21
N ILE A 161 -10.70 9.78 20.17
CA ILE A 161 -9.31 9.38 19.92
C ILE A 161 -8.86 9.91 18.55
N GLU A 162 -7.80 10.71 18.58
CA GLU A 162 -7.07 11.11 17.39
C GLU A 162 -5.60 10.66 17.54
N ILE A 163 -5.09 9.92 16.55
CA ILE A 163 -3.70 9.46 16.52
C ILE A 163 -3.09 9.96 15.22
N SER A 164 -1.91 10.56 15.27
CA SER A 164 -1.14 10.93 14.10
C SER A 164 0.26 10.34 14.17
N GLY A 165 0.88 10.19 13.01
CA GLY A 165 2.24 9.66 12.90
C GLY A 165 2.72 9.70 11.44
N THR A 166 3.93 9.21 11.22
CA THR A 166 4.52 9.05 9.89
C THR A 166 4.91 7.60 9.70
N GLY A 167 4.44 7.03 8.62
CA GLY A 167 4.67 5.62 8.32
C GLY A 167 3.79 4.68 9.15
N MET A 168 3.25 3.65 8.50
CA MET A 168 2.51 2.58 9.17
C MET A 168 2.73 1.22 8.52
N ARG A 169 2.54 0.19 9.33
CA ARG A 169 2.39 -1.20 8.89
C ARG A 169 1.20 -1.83 9.61
N TYR A 170 0.24 -2.27 8.84
CA TYR A 170 -0.85 -3.13 9.31
C TYR A 170 -0.58 -4.55 8.85
N ASP A 171 -0.54 -5.48 9.79
CA ASP A 171 -0.45 -6.92 9.53
C ASP A 171 -1.79 -7.56 9.87
N LYS A 172 -2.43 -8.16 8.87
CA LYS A 172 -3.75 -8.76 9.05
C LYS A 172 -3.68 -10.03 9.88
N LYS A 173 -2.62 -10.83 9.76
CA LYS A 173 -2.47 -12.10 10.49
C LYS A 173 -2.36 -11.83 11.98
N GLU A 174 -1.57 -10.81 12.33
CA GLU A 174 -1.40 -10.38 13.73
C GLU A 174 -2.53 -9.45 14.20
N SER A 175 -3.36 -8.93 13.27
CA SER A 175 -4.37 -7.88 13.52
C SER A 175 -3.81 -6.63 14.22
N THR A 176 -2.54 -6.33 13.97
CA THR A 176 -1.76 -5.24 14.59
C THR A 176 -1.54 -4.08 13.61
N ILE A 177 -1.68 -2.85 14.12
CA ILE A 177 -1.24 -1.62 13.43
C ILE A 177 -0.05 -1.07 14.20
N LYS A 178 1.07 -0.88 13.51
CA LYS A 178 2.27 -0.22 14.02
C LYS A 178 2.43 1.12 13.31
N LEU A 179 2.51 2.22 14.06
CA LEU A 179 2.97 3.52 13.55
C LEU A 179 4.48 3.60 13.78
N LEU A 180 5.21 4.16 12.80
CA LEU A 180 6.67 4.02 12.76
C LEU A 180 7.39 5.20 13.40
N GLN A 181 6.92 6.44 13.17
CA GLN A 181 7.62 7.64 13.59
C GLN A 181 6.64 8.76 13.97
N ASN A 182 7.11 9.71 14.78
CA ASN A 182 6.41 10.95 15.12
C ASN A 182 5.00 10.72 15.68
N VAL A 183 4.82 9.67 16.48
CA VAL A 183 3.49 9.28 16.96
C VAL A 183 3.02 10.26 18.03
N LYS A 184 1.83 10.82 17.81
CA LYS A 184 1.10 11.67 18.78
C LYS A 184 -0.29 11.09 18.98
N VAL A 185 -0.73 11.04 20.22
CA VAL A 185 -2.08 10.60 20.60
C VAL A 185 -2.78 11.71 21.33
N HIS A 186 -3.95 12.08 20.87
CA HIS A 186 -4.85 13.00 21.54
C HIS A 186 -6.10 12.23 21.97
N TYR A 187 -6.43 12.32 23.26
CA TYR A 187 -7.60 11.67 23.84
C TYR A 187 -8.43 12.70 24.60
N GLU A 188 -9.67 12.91 24.19
CA GLU A 188 -10.61 13.75 24.91
C GLU A 188 -11.45 12.91 25.85
N LYS A 189 -11.44 13.26 27.15
CA LYS A 189 -12.27 12.59 28.14
C LYS A 189 -13.75 12.88 27.83
N PRO A 190 -14.63 11.86 27.80
CA PRO A 190 -16.07 12.09 27.60
C PRO A 190 -16.59 13.09 28.64
N LYS A 191 -17.28 14.12 28.19
CA LYS A 191 -18.05 14.98 29.10
C LYS A 191 -19.15 14.14 29.68
N LYS A 192 -19.20 14.05 31.03
CA LYS A 192 -20.30 13.42 31.76
C LYS A 192 -21.58 14.19 31.55
#